data_0c4c45f270aa40be13d1da73f27cc9aa
#
_entry.id   0c4c45f270aa40be13d1da73f27cc9aa
#
_cell.length_a   1.000
_cell.length_b   1.000
_cell.length_c   1.000
_cell.angle_alpha   90.00
_cell.angle_beta   90.00
_cell.angle_gamma   90.00
#
_symmetry.space_group_name_H-M   'P 1'
#
loop_
_entity.id
_entity.type
_entity.pdbx_description
1 polymer ?
#
loop_
_entity_poly.entity_id
_entity_poly.type
_entity_poly.pdbx_seq_one_letter_code
_entity_poly.pdbx_strand_id
1 'polypeptide(L)'
;MFKYQVIKNAVSFELANFMFNYFLLKRDAVEFMYKHNIIYDNSMFGTWTDQQVPNTYSHYSDMVMETLLMKVLPKMQKETGLQLIPTYSYARLYKKETF
;
A
#
# COMPACT_ATOMS: atom_id res chain seq x y z
N MET A 1 -11.57 27.02 1.08
CA MET A 1 -11.05 26.53 2.37
C MET A 1 -10.86 25.05 2.31
N PHE A 2 -9.70 24.57 2.72
CA PHE A 2 -9.40 23.15 2.79
C PHE A 2 -10.12 22.51 3.98
N LYS A 3 -10.78 21.37 3.74
CA LYS A 3 -11.44 20.61 4.79
C LYS A 3 -10.94 19.16 4.74
N TYR A 4 -10.88 18.54 5.88
CA TYR A 4 -10.57 17.12 5.97
C TYR A 4 -11.60 16.43 6.86
N GLN A 5 -11.69 15.11 6.72
CA GLN A 5 -12.61 14.29 7.50
C GLN A 5 -11.88 13.01 7.93
N VAL A 6 -12.05 12.66 9.20
CA VAL A 6 -11.51 11.41 9.73
C VAL A 6 -12.65 10.43 9.90
N ILE A 7 -12.53 9.28 9.25
CA ILE A 7 -13.53 8.22 9.34
C ILE A 7 -12.93 7.07 10.14
N LYS A 8 -13.42 6.90 11.37
CA LYS A 8 -12.92 5.85 12.26
C LYS A 8 -13.52 4.50 11.87
N ASN A 9 -12.75 3.45 12.06
CA ASN A 9 -13.17 2.07 11.81
C ASN A 9 -13.64 1.85 10.37
N ALA A 10 -12.98 2.53 9.41
CA ALA A 10 -13.30 2.39 8.00
C ALA A 10 -13.06 0.98 7.49
N VAL A 11 -12.12 0.24 8.10
CA VAL A 11 -11.87 -1.16 7.81
C VAL A 11 -11.85 -1.93 9.13
N SER A 12 -12.15 -3.24 9.05
CA SER A 12 -12.10 -4.09 10.24
C SER A 12 -10.66 -4.27 10.72
N PHE A 13 -10.50 -4.58 12.00
CA PHE A 13 -9.20 -4.89 12.56
C PHE A 13 -8.56 -6.07 11.84
N GLU A 14 -9.35 -7.08 11.51
CA GLU A 14 -8.85 -8.26 10.82
C GLU A 14 -8.28 -7.90 9.44
N LEU A 15 -9.00 -7.06 8.69
CA LEU A 15 -8.52 -6.63 7.37
C LEU A 15 -7.24 -5.80 7.49
N ALA A 16 -7.21 -4.87 8.44
CA ALA A 16 -6.02 -4.05 8.66
C ALA A 16 -4.81 -4.91 9.01
N ASN A 17 -5.01 -5.89 9.89
CA ASN A 17 -3.95 -6.79 10.32
C ASN A 17 -3.47 -7.68 9.16
N PHE A 18 -4.41 -8.18 8.36
CA PHE A 18 -4.07 -8.95 7.17
C PHE A 18 -3.20 -8.13 6.22
N MET A 19 -3.58 -6.90 5.94
CA MET A 19 -2.84 -6.05 5.01
C MET A 19 -1.46 -5.72 5.53
N PHE A 20 -1.34 -5.44 6.83
CA PHE A 20 -0.04 -5.18 7.43
C PHE A 20 0.89 -6.37 7.23
N ASN A 21 0.43 -7.58 7.56
CA ASN A 21 1.23 -8.79 7.42
C ASN A 21 1.54 -9.11 5.96
N TYR A 22 0.57 -8.88 5.07
CA TYR A 22 0.77 -9.07 3.65
C TYR A 22 1.93 -8.21 3.12
N PHE A 23 1.94 -6.93 3.48
CA PHE A 23 2.98 -6.04 2.99
C PHE A 23 4.33 -6.29 3.64
N LEU A 24 4.35 -6.75 4.90
CA LEU A 24 5.60 -7.17 5.53
C LEU A 24 6.23 -8.35 4.79
N LEU A 25 5.43 -9.36 4.46
CA LEU A 25 5.90 -10.52 3.72
C LEU A 25 6.37 -10.13 2.32
N LYS A 26 5.62 -9.26 1.66
CA LYS A 26 5.97 -8.81 0.32
C LYS A 26 7.28 -8.02 0.33
N ARG A 27 7.44 -7.14 1.31
CA ARG A 27 8.69 -6.41 1.49
C ARG A 27 9.87 -7.36 1.65
N ASP A 28 9.73 -8.38 2.50
CA ASP A 28 10.80 -9.32 2.76
C ASP A 28 11.14 -10.13 1.51
N ALA A 29 10.13 -10.54 0.75
CA ALA A 29 10.34 -11.28 -0.49
C ALA A 29 11.07 -10.44 -1.54
N VAL A 30 10.67 -9.19 -1.70
CA VAL A 30 11.29 -8.29 -2.67
C VAL A 30 12.72 -7.95 -2.26
N GLU A 31 12.96 -7.71 -0.98
CA GLU A 31 14.32 -7.48 -0.47
C GLU A 31 15.22 -8.69 -0.75
N PHE A 32 14.71 -9.89 -0.49
CA PHE A 32 15.46 -11.11 -0.74
C PHE A 32 15.84 -11.24 -2.22
N MET A 33 14.85 -11.06 -3.10
CA MET A 33 15.10 -11.16 -4.55
C MET A 33 16.12 -10.12 -5.02
N TYR A 34 15.99 -8.90 -4.53
CA TYR A 34 16.93 -7.83 -4.89
C TYR A 34 18.35 -8.17 -4.45
N LYS A 35 18.53 -8.62 -3.20
CA LYS A 35 19.85 -8.91 -2.65
C LYS A 35 20.51 -10.14 -3.27
N HIS A 36 19.73 -11.04 -3.83
CA HIS A 36 20.25 -12.24 -4.48
C HIS A 36 20.25 -12.14 -5.99
N ASN A 37 20.04 -10.94 -6.53
CA ASN A 37 20.05 -10.66 -7.97
C ASN A 37 19.08 -11.53 -8.75
N ILE A 38 17.95 -11.85 -8.15
CA ILE A 38 16.88 -12.59 -8.81
C ILE A 38 16.06 -11.61 -9.66
N ILE A 39 15.88 -11.94 -10.93
CA ILE A 39 15.08 -11.12 -11.84
C ILE A 39 13.61 -11.34 -11.52
N TYR A 40 12.87 -10.26 -11.32
CA TYR A 40 11.44 -10.32 -11.03
C TYR A 40 10.72 -9.15 -11.68
N ASP A 41 9.40 -9.28 -11.82
CA ASP A 41 8.56 -8.25 -12.42
C ASP A 41 8.17 -7.22 -11.36
N ASN A 42 8.71 -6.01 -11.48
CA ASN A 42 8.45 -4.92 -10.53
C ASN A 42 6.98 -4.51 -10.50
N SER A 43 6.27 -4.70 -11.61
CA SER A 43 4.84 -4.35 -11.66
C SER A 43 4.00 -5.31 -10.82
N MET A 44 4.45 -6.56 -10.65
CA MET A 44 3.75 -7.57 -9.84
C MET A 44 4.19 -7.56 -8.39
N PHE A 45 5.49 -7.38 -8.14
CA PHE A 45 6.06 -7.57 -6.80
C PHE A 45 6.44 -6.28 -6.11
N GLY A 46 6.60 -5.17 -6.85
CA GLY A 46 7.06 -3.92 -6.29
C GLY A 46 8.55 -3.72 -6.50
N THR A 47 9.09 -2.70 -5.84
CA THR A 47 10.47 -2.28 -6.04
C THR A 47 11.18 -2.17 -4.69
N TRP A 48 12.43 -2.63 -4.65
CA TRP A 48 13.32 -2.44 -3.50
C TRP A 48 14.32 -1.34 -3.83
N THR A 49 14.43 -0.36 -2.96
CA THR A 49 15.31 0.81 -3.13
C THR A 49 14.90 1.67 -4.32
N ASP A 50 14.09 2.68 -4.06
CA ASP A 50 13.78 3.66 -5.10
C ASP A 50 14.87 4.74 -5.13
N GLN A 51 14.75 5.68 -6.07
CA GLN A 51 15.75 6.71 -6.27
C GLN A 51 15.87 7.69 -5.12
N GLN A 52 14.84 7.82 -4.31
CA GLN A 52 14.80 8.79 -3.23
C GLN A 52 15.25 8.21 -1.90
N VAL A 53 14.82 6.99 -1.59
CA VAL A 53 15.08 6.38 -0.29
C VAL A 53 15.60 4.96 -0.48
N PRO A 54 16.85 4.68 -0.12
CA PRO A 54 17.38 3.33 -0.21
C PRO A 54 16.76 2.41 0.83
N ASN A 55 16.82 1.12 0.60
CA ASN A 55 16.32 0.07 1.50
C ASN A 55 14.85 0.24 1.84
N THR A 56 14.06 0.61 0.84
CA THR A 56 12.63 0.85 1.00
C THR A 56 11.85 0.06 -0.04
N TYR A 57 10.82 -0.64 0.42
CA TYR A 57 9.87 -1.30 -0.46
C TYR A 57 8.81 -0.31 -0.90
N SER A 58 8.49 -0.32 -2.20
CA SER A 58 7.37 0.46 -2.72
C SER A 58 6.69 -0.28 -3.86
N HIS A 59 5.38 -0.08 -4.00
CA HIS A 59 4.60 -0.74 -5.02
C HIS A 59 3.39 0.10 -5.41
N TYR A 60 3.28 0.44 -6.69
CA TYR A 60 2.09 1.07 -7.24
C TYR A 60 1.08 0.01 -7.65
N SER A 61 -0.18 0.25 -7.34
CA SER A 61 -1.31 -0.57 -7.80
C SER A 61 -1.17 -2.04 -7.42
N ASP A 62 -0.72 -2.31 -6.19
CA ASP A 62 -0.75 -3.67 -5.66
C ASP A 62 -2.19 -4.15 -5.58
N MET A 63 -2.43 -5.41 -5.97
CA MET A 63 -3.77 -5.96 -6.06
C MET A 63 -4.53 -5.91 -4.73
N VAL A 64 -3.84 -6.11 -3.61
CA VAL A 64 -4.48 -6.05 -2.30
C VAL A 64 -4.88 -4.61 -1.96
N MET A 65 -4.04 -3.62 -2.29
CA MET A 65 -4.39 -2.22 -2.11
C MET A 65 -5.53 -1.79 -3.01
N GLU A 66 -5.55 -2.27 -4.27
CA GLU A 66 -6.67 -1.99 -5.17
C GLU A 66 -7.97 -2.56 -4.61
N THR A 67 -7.91 -3.75 -4.03
CA THR A 67 -9.07 -4.37 -3.37
C THR A 67 -9.53 -3.52 -2.19
N LEU A 68 -8.60 -3.00 -1.40
CA LEU A 68 -8.94 -2.11 -0.29
C LEU A 68 -9.66 -0.86 -0.78
N LEU A 69 -9.17 -0.23 -1.84
CA LEU A 69 -9.83 0.93 -2.42
C LEU A 69 -11.27 0.62 -2.78
N MET A 70 -11.52 -0.51 -3.42
CA MET A 70 -12.88 -0.90 -3.78
C MET A 70 -13.75 -1.17 -2.57
N LYS A 71 -13.18 -1.74 -1.51
CA LYS A 71 -13.94 -2.03 -0.30
C LYS A 71 -14.33 -0.77 0.48
N VAL A 72 -13.45 0.23 0.53
CA VAL A 72 -13.74 1.44 1.29
C VAL A 72 -14.51 2.48 0.49
N LEU A 73 -14.54 2.35 -0.83
CA LEU A 73 -15.17 3.36 -1.70
C LEU A 73 -16.62 3.66 -1.33
N PRO A 74 -17.51 2.66 -1.13
CA PRO A 74 -18.91 2.97 -0.77
C PRO A 74 -19.00 3.76 0.54
N LYS A 75 -18.19 3.42 1.53
CA LYS A 75 -18.19 4.12 2.80
C LYS A 75 -17.68 5.54 2.65
N MET A 76 -16.64 5.74 1.86
CA MET A 76 -16.10 7.08 1.61
C MET A 76 -17.12 7.95 0.90
N GLN A 77 -17.82 7.40 -0.09
CA GLN A 77 -18.87 8.14 -0.80
C GLN A 77 -20.03 8.51 0.12
N LYS A 78 -20.43 7.58 0.99
CA LYS A 78 -21.51 7.83 1.94
C LYS A 78 -21.14 8.92 2.94
N GLU A 79 -19.93 8.86 3.51
CA GLU A 79 -19.50 9.78 4.55
C GLU A 79 -19.19 11.18 4.01
N THR A 80 -18.71 11.28 2.77
CA THR A 80 -18.37 12.58 2.19
C THR A 80 -19.49 13.18 1.36
N GLY A 81 -20.45 12.37 0.91
CA GLY A 81 -21.48 12.80 -0.02
C GLY A 81 -20.98 13.08 -1.42
N LEU A 82 -19.73 12.69 -1.73
CA LEU A 82 -19.12 12.92 -3.03
C LEU A 82 -19.18 11.66 -3.87
N GLN A 83 -19.27 11.85 -5.19
CA GLN A 83 -19.11 10.75 -6.13
C GLN A 83 -17.61 10.60 -6.42
N LEU A 84 -17.04 9.50 -5.94
CA LEU A 84 -15.58 9.28 -5.98
C LEU A 84 -15.24 8.16 -6.96
N ILE A 85 -14.12 8.33 -7.65
CA ILE A 85 -13.58 7.32 -8.56
C ILE A 85 -12.16 7.00 -8.10
N PRO A 86 -11.84 5.74 -7.77
CA PRO A 86 -10.46 5.40 -7.41
C PRO A 86 -9.56 5.50 -8.65
N THR A 87 -8.39 6.09 -8.47
CA THR A 87 -7.45 6.30 -9.57
C THR A 87 -6.29 5.33 -9.51
N TYR A 88 -5.57 5.29 -8.41
CA TYR A 88 -4.48 4.35 -8.21
C TYR A 88 -4.18 4.23 -6.73
N SER A 89 -3.41 3.21 -6.37
CA SER A 89 -2.94 3.02 -5.01
C SER A 89 -1.41 2.97 -4.99
N TYR A 90 -0.86 3.19 -3.81
CA TYR A 90 0.58 3.19 -3.61
C TYR A 90 0.88 2.70 -2.20
N ALA A 91 1.78 1.72 -2.10
CA ALA A 91 2.22 1.19 -0.81
C ALA A 91 3.71 1.45 -0.65
N ARG A 92 4.13 1.84 0.53
CA ARG A 92 5.53 2.07 0.82
C ARG A 92 5.83 1.67 2.26
N LEU A 93 6.90 0.89 2.46
CA LEU A 93 7.34 0.48 3.79
C LEU A 93 8.81 0.84 3.96
N TYR A 94 9.08 1.57 5.01
CA TYR A 94 10.43 1.96 5.39
C TYR A 94 10.97 1.00 6.44
N LYS A 95 12.27 0.73 6.39
CA LYS A 95 12.92 0.07 7.52
C LYS A 95 13.20 1.09 8.61
N LYS A 96 13.18 0.63 9.86
CA LYS A 96 13.40 1.51 11.01
C LYS A 96 14.73 2.25 10.92
N GLU A 97 15.75 1.61 10.40
CA GLU A 97 17.10 2.17 10.30
C GLU A 97 17.25 3.18 9.16
N THR A 98 16.22 3.35 8.35
CA THR A 98 16.25 4.30 7.22
C THR A 98 16.12 5.75 7.70
N PHE A 99 15.60 5.95 8.89
CA PHE A 99 15.37 7.28 9.46
C PHE A 99 16.34 7.60 10.56
#